data_fc897806f79baa72f7f07b0097ce43e1
#
_entry.id   fc897806f79baa72f7f07b0097ce43e1
#
_cell.length_a   1.000
_cell.length_b   1.000
_cell.length_c   1.000
_cell.angle_alpha   90.00
_cell.angle_beta   90.00
_cell.angle_gamma   90.00
#
_symmetry.space_group_name_H-M   'P 1'
#
loop_
_entity.id
_entity.type
_entity.pdbx_description
1 polymer ?
#
loop_
_entity_poly.entity_id
_entity_poly.type
_entity_poly.pdbx_seq_one_letter_code
_entity_poly.pdbx_strand_id
1 'polypeptide(L)'
;MTTKKLTLRQKILVAGTLFGMFFGAGNLIFPVHLGQMAGQNTLPAIIGFIITAVGIPILGVAAIGVTHSDGLQTLSGKVGKGYGIFFTCLLYLTIGPLFAIPRCATVSFTTGITPLLGADSPEQLYLLLFSAVFFAFVLFFSLRPGKITVWIGKIINPLFLFFFAVLMLAALLAPGAAVSAVESVEAYRSDAFFPALIEGYGTMDAIAGLAFGIVVIDVIRRMGVDNDDAIAEDVLSSGLLTGALMALIYVVSIVVGAQSRGLFELSENGGIALTQIAGHYLGGVGLFILAFTITFACLKTSIGLVTACAETFSKMTNGKISYRSWAILFTVFSFAVSNIGLSAIIEYSIPMLMLIYPPAIALILLAFLGKFFAHDRTVYIATMIGTWAAAIFDCMKTLPAPVQIALHLDAPIAFAAAHLPLFDKNLGWLLPAVIGFAAGMAIRAVRK
;
A
#
# COMPACT_ATOMS: atom_id res chain seq x y z
N MET A 1 -22.26 -8.77 -32.21
CA MET A 1 -21.65 -7.45 -31.94
C MET A 1 -20.26 -7.71 -31.38
N THR A 2 -19.21 -7.23 -32.04
CA THR A 2 -17.84 -7.33 -31.53
C THR A 2 -17.73 -6.45 -30.29
N THR A 3 -17.51 -7.06 -29.13
CA THR A 3 -17.27 -6.35 -27.86
C THR A 3 -16.03 -5.47 -28.02
N LYS A 4 -16.21 -4.16 -27.91
CA LYS A 4 -15.09 -3.21 -27.98
C LYS A 4 -14.19 -3.43 -26.78
N LYS A 5 -12.91 -3.68 -27.01
CA LYS A 5 -11.84 -3.78 -26.02
C LYS A 5 -10.85 -2.64 -26.22
N LEU A 6 -10.08 -2.33 -25.19
CA LEU A 6 -9.01 -1.34 -25.28
C LEU A 6 -7.90 -1.79 -26.24
N THR A 7 -7.41 -0.86 -27.04
CA THR A 7 -6.17 -1.04 -27.79
C THR A 7 -4.96 -1.08 -26.85
N LEU A 8 -3.81 -1.63 -27.29
CA LEU A 8 -2.59 -1.67 -26.49
C LEU A 8 -2.18 -0.28 -25.99
N ARG A 9 -2.31 0.76 -26.84
CA ARG A 9 -2.01 2.15 -26.44
C ARG A 9 -2.92 2.64 -25.32
N GLN A 10 -4.20 2.30 -25.37
CA GLN A 10 -5.16 2.64 -24.31
C GLN A 10 -4.86 1.86 -23.02
N LYS A 11 -4.50 0.57 -23.13
CA LYS A 11 -4.09 -0.24 -21.97
C LYS A 11 -2.85 0.32 -21.28
N ILE A 12 -1.85 0.77 -22.03
CA ILE A 12 -0.66 1.46 -21.49
C ILE A 12 -1.06 2.75 -20.78
N LEU A 13 -2.04 3.49 -21.30
CA LEU A 13 -2.51 4.73 -20.67
C LEU A 13 -3.25 4.44 -19.36
N VAL A 14 -4.10 3.41 -19.32
CA VAL A 14 -4.76 2.94 -18.09
C VAL A 14 -3.71 2.43 -17.10
N ALA A 15 -2.72 1.65 -17.56
CA ALA A 15 -1.62 1.17 -16.74
C ALA A 15 -0.80 2.31 -16.13
N GLY A 16 -0.49 3.34 -16.90
CA GLY A 16 0.21 4.54 -16.41
C GLY A 16 -0.61 5.32 -15.37
N THR A 17 -1.94 5.35 -15.54
CA THR A 17 -2.85 5.95 -14.55
C THR A 17 -2.83 5.15 -13.26
N LEU A 18 -2.99 3.83 -13.35
CA LEU A 18 -2.97 2.91 -12.21
C LEU A 18 -1.63 2.94 -11.47
N PHE A 19 -0.51 2.91 -12.22
CA PHE A 19 0.84 3.09 -11.66
C PHE A 19 0.93 4.41 -10.88
N GLY A 20 0.47 5.51 -11.47
CA GLY A 20 0.47 6.81 -10.82
C GLY A 20 -0.43 6.89 -9.57
N MET A 21 -1.43 6.03 -9.43
CA MET A 21 -2.27 5.94 -8.24
C MET A 21 -1.61 5.11 -7.13
N PHE A 22 -0.97 3.99 -7.49
CA PHE A 22 -0.26 3.14 -6.54
C PHE A 22 1.06 3.77 -6.07
N PHE A 23 1.86 4.28 -7.00
CA PHE A 23 3.24 4.66 -6.73
C PHE A 23 3.33 5.93 -5.87
N GLY A 24 3.56 5.74 -4.59
CA GLY A 24 3.66 6.77 -3.56
C GLY A 24 4.86 6.58 -2.64
N ALA A 25 4.80 7.18 -1.46
CA ALA A 25 5.87 7.17 -0.47
C ALA A 25 6.33 5.76 -0.09
N GLY A 26 5.39 4.85 0.18
CA GLY A 26 5.71 3.49 0.59
C GLY A 26 6.49 2.70 -0.44
N ASN A 27 6.11 2.85 -1.71
CA ASN A 27 6.71 2.13 -2.84
C ASN A 27 8.19 2.51 -3.08
N LEU A 28 8.63 3.62 -2.51
CA LEU A 28 10.02 4.08 -2.58
C LEU A 28 10.84 3.57 -1.41
N ILE A 29 10.28 3.69 -0.19
CA ILE A 29 11.06 3.47 1.02
C ILE A 29 11.14 1.98 1.41
N PHE A 30 10.03 1.22 1.31
CA PHE A 30 10.02 -0.18 1.75
C PHE A 30 10.95 -1.09 0.94
N PRO A 31 11.01 -1.04 -0.40
CA PRO A 31 11.91 -1.91 -1.15
C PRO A 31 13.39 -1.66 -0.84
N VAL A 32 13.80 -0.40 -0.69
CA VAL A 32 15.20 -0.06 -0.38
C VAL A 32 15.57 -0.55 1.02
N HIS A 33 14.70 -0.34 2.01
CA HIS A 33 14.93 -0.81 3.37
C HIS A 33 14.94 -2.34 3.46
N LEU A 34 13.99 -2.99 2.78
CA LEU A 34 13.97 -4.45 2.65
C LEU A 34 15.31 -4.99 2.12
N GLY A 35 15.87 -4.34 1.11
CA GLY A 35 17.18 -4.72 0.57
C GLY A 35 18.28 -4.65 1.62
N GLN A 36 18.32 -3.57 2.42
CA GLN A 36 19.27 -3.45 3.53
C GLN A 36 19.12 -4.54 4.58
N MET A 37 17.88 -4.95 4.88
CA MET A 37 17.61 -6.01 5.85
C MET A 37 17.90 -7.42 5.30
N ALA A 38 17.51 -7.66 4.06
CA ALA A 38 17.62 -8.98 3.43
C ALA A 38 19.07 -9.38 3.08
N GLY A 39 19.93 -8.41 2.76
CA GLY A 39 21.34 -8.68 2.46
C GLY A 39 21.50 -9.79 1.42
N GLN A 40 22.33 -10.81 1.72
CA GLN A 40 22.58 -11.96 0.84
C GLN A 40 21.32 -12.77 0.48
N ASN A 41 20.26 -12.69 1.30
CA ASN A 41 18.98 -13.37 1.08
C ASN A 41 17.98 -12.53 0.27
N THR A 42 18.46 -11.60 -0.52
CA THR A 42 17.65 -10.67 -1.35
C THR A 42 16.72 -11.41 -2.32
N LEU A 43 17.12 -12.54 -2.92
CA LEU A 43 16.28 -13.23 -3.91
C LEU A 43 14.96 -13.77 -3.32
N PRO A 44 14.96 -14.58 -2.24
CA PRO A 44 13.70 -14.99 -1.61
C PRO A 44 12.90 -13.79 -1.06
N ALA A 45 13.57 -12.72 -0.59
CA ALA A 45 12.90 -11.51 -0.16
C ALA A 45 12.17 -10.80 -1.32
N ILE A 46 12.78 -10.67 -2.49
CA ILE A 46 12.14 -10.12 -3.69
C ILE A 46 10.86 -10.88 -4.02
N ILE A 47 10.91 -12.21 -4.02
CA ILE A 47 9.76 -13.06 -4.37
C ILE A 47 8.61 -12.82 -3.38
N GLY A 48 8.90 -12.86 -2.08
CA GLY A 48 7.90 -12.60 -1.04
C GLY A 48 7.27 -11.22 -1.17
N PHE A 49 8.09 -10.18 -1.31
CA PHE A 49 7.65 -8.80 -1.41
C PHE A 49 6.77 -8.55 -2.65
N ILE A 50 7.17 -9.06 -3.83
CA ILE A 50 6.41 -8.87 -5.08
C ILE A 50 5.02 -9.50 -5.00
N ILE A 51 4.85 -10.62 -4.33
CA ILE A 51 3.53 -11.25 -4.17
C ILE A 51 2.54 -10.28 -3.53
N THR A 52 2.92 -9.63 -2.45
CA THR A 52 2.01 -8.77 -1.68
C THR A 52 2.04 -7.31 -2.12
N ALA A 53 3.17 -6.79 -2.56
CA ALA A 53 3.30 -5.41 -3.00
C ALA A 53 2.94 -5.18 -4.48
N VAL A 54 2.81 -6.26 -5.29
CA VAL A 54 2.42 -6.17 -6.71
C VAL A 54 1.26 -7.10 -7.04
N GLY A 55 1.38 -8.39 -6.72
CA GLY A 55 0.39 -9.39 -7.10
C GLY A 55 -0.99 -9.11 -6.50
N ILE A 56 -1.07 -9.02 -5.18
CA ILE A 56 -2.34 -8.78 -4.47
C ILE A 56 -2.98 -7.44 -4.85
N PRO A 57 -2.25 -6.30 -4.97
CA PRO A 57 -2.81 -5.03 -5.45
C PRO A 57 -3.51 -5.14 -6.80
N ILE A 58 -2.88 -5.78 -7.78
CA ILE A 58 -3.46 -5.97 -9.11
C ILE A 58 -4.72 -6.82 -9.04
N LEU A 59 -4.67 -7.91 -8.27
CA LEU A 59 -5.85 -8.74 -8.02
C LEU A 59 -6.94 -7.94 -7.29
N GLY A 60 -6.59 -7.02 -6.39
CA GLY A 60 -7.53 -6.14 -5.70
C GLY A 60 -8.31 -5.24 -6.66
N VAL A 61 -7.62 -4.59 -7.60
CA VAL A 61 -8.28 -3.79 -8.66
C VAL A 61 -9.16 -4.68 -9.54
N ALA A 62 -8.64 -5.84 -9.96
CA ALA A 62 -9.35 -6.77 -10.81
C ALA A 62 -10.58 -7.39 -10.12
N ALA A 63 -10.55 -7.59 -8.80
CA ALA A 63 -11.68 -8.12 -8.02
C ALA A 63 -12.93 -7.23 -8.11
N ILE A 64 -12.76 -5.91 -8.15
CA ILE A 64 -13.87 -4.96 -8.35
C ILE A 64 -14.49 -5.16 -9.74
N GLY A 65 -13.65 -5.29 -10.79
CA GLY A 65 -14.12 -5.55 -12.17
C GLY A 65 -14.83 -6.91 -12.32
N VAL A 66 -14.18 -7.98 -11.88
CA VAL A 66 -14.70 -9.37 -12.03
C VAL A 66 -16.03 -9.58 -11.27
N THR A 67 -16.24 -8.86 -10.18
CA THR A 67 -17.50 -8.95 -9.40
C THR A 67 -18.57 -7.95 -9.84
N HIS A 68 -18.31 -7.16 -10.89
CA HIS A 68 -19.18 -6.08 -11.37
C HIS A 68 -19.63 -5.15 -10.23
N SER A 69 -18.70 -4.86 -9.31
CA SER A 69 -18.99 -4.05 -8.12
C SER A 69 -18.73 -2.57 -8.40
N ASP A 70 -19.62 -1.70 -7.87
CA ASP A 70 -19.48 -0.23 -7.95
C ASP A 70 -18.43 0.31 -6.94
N GLY A 71 -17.55 -0.55 -6.45
CA GLY A 71 -16.50 -0.23 -5.51
C GLY A 71 -16.41 -1.19 -4.33
N LEU A 72 -15.54 -0.86 -3.38
CA LEU A 72 -15.26 -1.71 -2.21
C LEU A 72 -16.50 -1.99 -1.37
N GLN A 73 -17.37 -0.98 -1.15
CA GLN A 73 -18.57 -1.16 -0.31
C GLN A 73 -19.52 -2.20 -0.88
N THR A 74 -19.68 -2.26 -2.20
CA THR A 74 -20.50 -3.27 -2.88
C THR A 74 -19.87 -4.64 -2.79
N LEU A 75 -18.56 -4.76 -3.02
CA LEU A 75 -17.84 -6.02 -2.93
C LEU A 75 -17.89 -6.59 -1.50
N SER A 76 -17.52 -5.80 -0.50
CA SER A 76 -17.54 -6.22 0.91
C SER A 76 -18.97 -6.40 1.44
N GLY A 77 -19.94 -5.72 0.84
CA GLY A 77 -21.36 -5.86 1.08
C GLY A 77 -21.93 -7.26 0.75
N LYS A 78 -21.22 -8.08 -0.04
CA LYS A 78 -21.55 -9.50 -0.27
C LYS A 78 -21.52 -10.32 1.03
N VAL A 79 -20.71 -9.96 2.01
CA VAL A 79 -20.74 -10.50 3.38
C VAL A 79 -22.01 -10.05 4.12
N GLY A 80 -22.32 -8.76 4.03
CA GLY A 80 -23.48 -8.14 4.64
C GLY A 80 -23.40 -6.60 4.54
N LYS A 81 -24.55 -5.92 4.52
CA LYS A 81 -24.60 -4.45 4.38
C LYS A 81 -23.79 -3.72 5.46
N GLY A 82 -23.94 -4.13 6.73
CA GLY A 82 -23.19 -3.55 7.85
C GLY A 82 -21.69 -3.80 7.74
N TYR A 83 -21.29 -5.01 7.32
CA TYR A 83 -19.89 -5.35 7.07
C TYR A 83 -19.31 -4.50 5.94
N GLY A 84 -20.06 -4.29 4.86
CA GLY A 84 -19.66 -3.44 3.75
C GLY A 84 -19.31 -2.02 4.20
N ILE A 85 -20.14 -1.41 5.04
CA ILE A 85 -19.87 -0.09 5.61
C ILE A 85 -18.65 -0.13 6.52
N PHE A 86 -18.61 -1.07 7.48
CA PHE A 86 -17.51 -1.21 8.44
C PHE A 86 -16.17 -1.38 7.75
N PHE A 87 -16.06 -2.34 6.83
CA PHE A 87 -14.80 -2.66 6.15
C PHE A 87 -14.34 -1.51 5.24
N THR A 88 -15.28 -0.85 4.56
CA THR A 88 -14.96 0.34 3.74
C THR A 88 -14.45 1.48 4.59
N CYS A 89 -15.09 1.79 5.72
CA CYS A 89 -14.60 2.81 6.64
C CYS A 89 -13.20 2.48 7.15
N LEU A 90 -13.00 1.26 7.64
CA LEU A 90 -11.72 0.82 8.19
C LEU A 90 -10.60 0.94 7.16
N LEU A 91 -10.84 0.46 5.93
CA LEU A 91 -9.86 0.50 4.86
C LEU A 91 -9.53 1.95 4.44
N TYR A 92 -10.53 2.77 4.17
CA TYR A 92 -10.30 4.16 3.75
C TYR A 92 -9.67 5.02 4.84
N LEU A 93 -9.99 4.79 6.11
CA LEU A 93 -9.31 5.47 7.21
C LEU A 93 -7.83 5.05 7.30
N THR A 94 -7.52 3.77 7.07
CA THR A 94 -6.15 3.25 7.10
C THR A 94 -5.30 3.82 5.97
N ILE A 95 -5.76 3.74 4.70
CA ILE A 95 -5.02 4.31 3.55
C ILE A 95 -5.15 5.83 3.47
N GLY A 96 -6.06 6.41 4.20
CA GLY A 96 -6.33 7.83 4.25
C GLY A 96 -5.64 8.51 5.45
N PRO A 97 -6.44 9.11 6.33
CA PRO A 97 -5.95 10.05 7.34
C PRO A 97 -5.11 9.42 8.45
N LEU A 98 -5.20 8.10 8.69
CA LEU A 98 -4.46 7.47 9.78
C LEU A 98 -2.97 7.23 9.42
N PHE A 99 -2.67 6.72 8.21
CA PHE A 99 -1.30 6.30 7.91
C PHE A 99 -0.77 6.76 6.56
N ALA A 100 -1.39 6.48 5.41
CA ALA A 100 -0.75 6.73 4.12
C ALA A 100 -0.62 8.22 3.80
N ILE A 101 -1.64 9.05 4.09
CA ILE A 101 -1.56 10.50 3.85
C ILE A 101 -0.52 11.16 4.76
N PRO A 102 -0.52 10.94 6.11
CA PRO A 102 0.53 11.45 6.98
C PRO A 102 1.93 11.01 6.57
N ARG A 103 2.09 9.73 6.18
CA ARG A 103 3.36 9.17 5.72
C ARG A 103 3.90 9.90 4.48
N CYS A 104 3.03 10.34 3.57
CA CYS A 104 3.47 11.14 2.42
C CYS A 104 4.17 12.43 2.85
N ALA A 105 3.67 13.14 3.84
CA ALA A 105 4.29 14.35 4.34
C ALA A 105 5.63 14.05 5.04
N THR A 106 5.65 13.04 5.92
CA THR A 106 6.86 12.68 6.67
C THR A 106 7.97 12.11 5.79
N VAL A 107 7.66 11.28 4.79
CA VAL A 107 8.66 10.83 3.81
C VAL A 107 9.23 12.00 3.04
N SER A 108 8.40 12.94 2.59
CA SER A 108 8.86 14.15 1.90
C SER A 108 9.78 15.00 2.79
N PHE A 109 9.47 15.11 4.08
CA PHE A 109 10.29 15.81 5.07
C PHE A 109 11.62 15.09 5.28
N THR A 110 11.60 13.79 5.57
CA THR A 110 12.80 12.99 5.81
C THR A 110 13.77 13.00 4.63
N THR A 111 13.25 12.95 3.40
CA THR A 111 14.09 12.95 2.19
C THR A 111 14.50 14.34 1.72
N GLY A 112 13.71 15.36 2.02
CA GLY A 112 13.89 16.71 1.48
C GLY A 112 14.46 17.72 2.45
N ILE A 113 14.10 17.65 3.70
CA ILE A 113 14.44 18.66 4.71
C ILE A 113 15.47 18.14 5.71
N THR A 114 15.27 16.94 6.26
CA THR A 114 16.17 16.35 7.28
C THR A 114 17.65 16.39 6.87
N PRO A 115 18.04 16.09 5.60
CA PRO A 115 19.44 16.14 5.19
C PRO A 115 20.08 17.54 5.20
N LEU A 116 19.26 18.58 5.26
CA LEU A 116 19.70 19.98 5.29
C LEU A 116 19.79 20.52 6.72
N LEU A 117 19.30 19.77 7.70
CA LEU A 117 19.30 20.18 9.10
C LEU A 117 20.65 19.85 9.76
N GLY A 118 21.14 20.77 10.58
CA GLY A 118 22.28 20.50 11.45
C GLY A 118 21.91 19.64 12.65
N ALA A 119 22.89 19.02 13.30
CA ALA A 119 22.66 18.13 14.43
C ALA A 119 21.88 18.76 15.60
N ASP A 120 22.03 20.06 15.80
CA ASP A 120 21.35 20.81 16.88
C ASP A 120 20.02 21.44 16.44
N SER A 121 19.55 21.13 15.22
CA SER A 121 18.34 21.73 14.69
C SER A 121 17.08 21.17 15.38
N PRO A 122 16.07 22.00 15.69
CA PRO A 122 14.81 21.53 16.28
C PRO A 122 13.95 20.82 15.19
N GLU A 123 14.29 19.58 14.87
CA GLU A 123 13.68 18.80 13.79
C GLU A 123 12.15 18.78 13.87
N GLN A 124 11.60 18.65 15.08
CA GLN A 124 10.15 18.64 15.31
C GLN A 124 9.47 19.95 14.87
N LEU A 125 10.12 21.09 15.05
CA LEU A 125 9.60 22.38 14.59
C LEU A 125 9.62 22.46 13.07
N TYR A 126 10.69 21.98 12.43
CA TYR A 126 10.79 21.96 10.97
C TYR A 126 9.77 21.00 10.36
N LEU A 127 9.53 19.84 10.99
CA LEU A 127 8.48 18.89 10.57
C LEU A 127 7.10 19.55 10.67
N LEU A 128 6.80 20.26 11.76
CA LEU A 128 5.53 20.97 11.93
C LEU A 128 5.32 22.03 10.84
N LEU A 129 6.33 22.86 10.57
CA LEU A 129 6.26 23.90 9.54
C LEU A 129 6.12 23.31 8.13
N PHE A 130 6.94 22.30 7.81
CA PHE A 130 6.87 21.62 6.52
C PHE A 130 5.51 20.95 6.31
N SER A 131 5.03 20.18 7.29
CA SER A 131 3.75 19.50 7.19
C SER A 131 2.59 20.49 7.07
N ALA A 132 2.64 21.63 7.77
CA ALA A 132 1.63 22.69 7.63
C ALA A 132 1.55 23.21 6.19
N VAL A 133 2.70 23.51 5.57
CA VAL A 133 2.76 23.95 4.16
C VAL A 133 2.30 22.83 3.23
N PHE A 134 2.78 21.61 3.42
CA PHE A 134 2.41 20.44 2.61
C PHE A 134 0.89 20.22 2.62
N PHE A 135 0.28 20.19 3.80
CA PHE A 135 -1.17 19.97 3.94
C PHE A 135 -2.01 21.18 3.51
N ALA A 136 -1.49 22.41 3.56
CA ALA A 136 -2.14 23.55 2.95
C ALA A 136 -2.26 23.38 1.42
N PHE A 137 -1.21 22.88 0.75
CA PHE A 137 -1.26 22.53 -0.67
C PHE A 137 -2.21 21.36 -0.93
N VAL A 138 -2.13 20.27 -0.14
CA VAL A 138 -3.05 19.14 -0.27
C VAL A 138 -4.50 19.60 -0.20
N LEU A 139 -4.86 20.41 0.81
CA LEU A 139 -6.22 20.91 0.98
C LEU A 139 -6.65 21.81 -0.19
N PHE A 140 -5.79 22.76 -0.56
CA PHE A 140 -6.08 23.69 -1.66
C PHE A 140 -6.42 22.95 -2.96
N PHE A 141 -5.65 21.91 -3.30
CA PHE A 141 -5.86 21.14 -4.52
C PHE A 141 -7.01 20.13 -4.40
N SER A 142 -7.21 19.51 -3.26
CA SER A 142 -8.33 18.60 -3.01
C SER A 142 -9.68 19.32 -3.06
N LEU A 143 -9.75 20.58 -2.67
CA LEU A 143 -10.97 21.39 -2.77
C LEU A 143 -11.27 21.89 -4.19
N ARG A 144 -10.35 21.70 -5.14
CA ARG A 144 -10.50 22.10 -6.55
C ARG A 144 -10.18 20.91 -7.47
N PRO A 145 -10.93 19.82 -7.41
CA PRO A 145 -10.71 18.63 -8.23
C PRO A 145 -10.89 19.00 -9.71
N GLY A 146 -9.81 19.13 -10.44
CA GLY A 146 -9.84 19.55 -11.84
C GLY A 146 -8.51 19.32 -12.54
N LYS A 147 -8.06 20.28 -13.32
CA LYS A 147 -6.93 20.16 -14.26
C LYS A 147 -5.56 19.78 -13.63
N ILE A 148 -5.36 20.00 -12.32
CA ILE A 148 -4.05 19.86 -11.67
C ILE A 148 -3.63 18.42 -11.50
N THR A 149 -4.54 17.51 -11.15
CA THR A 149 -4.24 16.06 -11.04
C THR A 149 -3.73 15.50 -12.36
N VAL A 150 -4.24 16.02 -13.48
CA VAL A 150 -3.79 15.64 -14.83
C VAL A 150 -2.39 16.20 -15.12
N TRP A 151 -2.09 17.43 -14.72
CA TRP A 151 -0.78 18.07 -14.92
C TRP A 151 0.31 17.38 -14.10
N ILE A 152 0.04 17.14 -12.83
CA ILE A 152 0.94 16.42 -11.93
C ILE A 152 1.24 15.02 -12.49
N GLY A 153 0.23 14.29 -12.95
CA GLY A 153 0.42 12.96 -13.52
C GLY A 153 1.18 12.93 -14.84
N LYS A 154 0.99 13.93 -15.70
CA LYS A 154 1.63 13.96 -17.04
C LYS A 154 3.08 14.42 -17.04
N ILE A 155 3.48 15.26 -16.09
CA ILE A 155 4.82 15.85 -16.07
C ILE A 155 5.65 15.27 -14.92
N ILE A 156 5.09 15.24 -13.70
CA ILE A 156 5.86 14.88 -12.51
C ILE A 156 6.17 13.39 -12.47
N ASN A 157 5.22 12.52 -12.86
CA ASN A 157 5.50 11.07 -12.88
C ASN A 157 6.63 10.67 -13.84
N PRO A 158 6.66 11.08 -15.12
CA PRO A 158 7.78 10.78 -16.00
C PRO A 158 9.09 11.39 -15.51
N LEU A 159 9.06 12.61 -14.98
CA LEU A 159 10.24 13.28 -14.45
C LEU A 159 10.80 12.53 -13.23
N PHE A 160 9.91 12.15 -12.29
CA PHE A 160 10.28 11.35 -11.14
C PHE A 160 10.90 10.00 -11.58
N LEU A 161 10.25 9.26 -12.47
CA LEU A 161 10.74 7.97 -12.95
C LEU A 161 12.10 8.11 -13.64
N PHE A 162 12.31 9.19 -14.41
CA PHE A 162 13.58 9.46 -15.04
C PHE A 162 14.70 9.66 -14.02
N PHE A 163 14.50 10.53 -13.03
CA PHE A 163 15.52 10.80 -12.01
C PHE A 163 15.74 9.60 -11.10
N PHE A 164 14.68 8.90 -10.75
CA PHE A 164 14.79 7.67 -9.97
C PHE A 164 15.56 6.59 -10.73
N ALA A 165 15.32 6.44 -12.04
CA ALA A 165 16.09 5.54 -12.89
C ALA A 165 17.56 5.94 -12.97
N VAL A 166 17.88 7.22 -13.10
CA VAL A 166 19.27 7.71 -13.07
C VAL A 166 19.96 7.37 -11.76
N LEU A 167 19.30 7.60 -10.62
CA LEU A 167 19.83 7.25 -9.30
C LEU A 167 20.08 5.75 -9.17
N MET A 168 19.09 4.92 -9.53
CA MET A 168 19.21 3.47 -9.45
C MET A 168 20.30 2.93 -10.38
N LEU A 169 20.41 3.47 -11.59
CA LEU A 169 21.48 3.09 -12.53
C LEU A 169 22.85 3.48 -11.99
N ALA A 170 23.01 4.68 -11.44
CA ALA A 170 24.27 5.11 -10.83
C ALA A 170 24.70 4.17 -9.70
N ALA A 171 23.76 3.77 -8.83
CA ALA A 171 24.03 2.83 -7.75
C ALA A 171 24.36 1.42 -8.24
N LEU A 172 23.68 0.91 -9.28
CA LEU A 172 23.96 -0.41 -9.86
C LEU A 172 25.31 -0.48 -10.58
N LEU A 173 25.76 0.63 -11.21
CA LEU A 173 27.02 0.69 -11.94
C LEU A 173 28.25 0.79 -11.01
N ALA A 174 28.07 1.29 -9.80
CA ALA A 174 29.13 1.45 -8.80
C ALA A 174 28.67 0.92 -7.42
N PRO A 175 28.37 -0.38 -7.30
CA PRO A 175 27.79 -0.94 -6.07
C PRO A 175 28.75 -0.80 -4.89
N GLY A 176 28.19 -0.47 -3.71
CA GLY A 176 28.96 -0.38 -2.46
C GLY A 176 29.51 -1.73 -2.01
N ALA A 177 28.73 -2.80 -2.21
CA ALA A 177 29.16 -4.18 -1.98
C ALA A 177 28.45 -5.15 -2.93
N ALA A 178 29.01 -6.35 -3.12
CA ALA A 178 28.27 -7.45 -3.73
C ALA A 178 27.14 -7.89 -2.77
N VAL A 179 25.94 -8.14 -3.29
CA VAL A 179 24.78 -8.57 -2.48
C VAL A 179 25.10 -9.81 -1.64
N SER A 180 25.88 -10.76 -2.21
CA SER A 180 26.32 -11.98 -1.52
C SER A 180 27.28 -11.74 -0.34
N ALA A 181 27.89 -10.57 -0.24
CA ALA A 181 28.81 -10.20 0.83
C ALA A 181 28.10 -9.44 1.98
N VAL A 182 26.85 -9.09 1.81
CA VAL A 182 26.07 -8.34 2.81
C VAL A 182 25.34 -9.29 3.75
N GLU A 183 25.64 -9.19 5.04
CA GLU A 183 24.99 -10.01 6.05
C GLU A 183 23.52 -9.63 6.23
N SER A 184 22.63 -10.62 6.21
CA SER A 184 21.20 -10.44 6.48
C SER A 184 20.97 -10.16 7.97
N VAL A 185 20.01 -9.31 8.32
CA VAL A 185 19.57 -9.17 9.72
C VAL A 185 18.89 -10.45 10.18
N GLU A 186 18.84 -10.67 11.51
CA GLU A 186 18.40 -11.94 12.11
C GLU A 186 17.09 -12.48 11.53
N ALA A 187 16.08 -11.63 11.39
CA ALA A 187 14.77 -12.01 10.85
C ALA A 187 14.81 -12.53 9.41
N TYR A 188 15.87 -12.21 8.64
CA TYR A 188 16.04 -12.58 7.23
C TYR A 188 17.13 -13.63 6.99
N ARG A 189 17.82 -14.11 8.05
CA ARG A 189 18.91 -15.07 7.90
C ARG A 189 18.45 -16.45 7.47
N SER A 190 17.46 -17.00 8.15
CA SER A 190 16.97 -18.37 7.91
C SER A 190 15.80 -18.42 6.94
N ASP A 191 15.02 -17.36 6.86
CA ASP A 191 13.79 -17.29 6.09
C ASP A 191 13.51 -15.82 5.70
N ALA A 192 13.93 -15.44 4.51
CA ALA A 192 13.70 -14.07 4.03
C ALA A 192 12.39 -13.91 3.25
N PHE A 193 11.75 -15.02 2.85
CA PHE A 193 10.53 -14.99 2.05
C PHE A 193 9.33 -14.45 2.86
N PHE A 194 9.04 -15.04 4.01
CA PHE A 194 7.84 -14.65 4.79
C PHE A 194 7.96 -13.25 5.40
N PRO A 195 9.09 -12.84 6.03
CA PRO A 195 9.23 -11.46 6.47
C PRO A 195 9.05 -10.45 5.34
N ALA A 196 9.62 -10.71 4.15
CA ALA A 196 9.47 -9.84 3.00
C ALA A 196 8.04 -9.82 2.44
N LEU A 197 7.33 -10.95 2.47
CA LEU A 197 5.91 -11.02 2.10
C LEU A 197 5.07 -10.10 3.02
N ILE A 198 5.37 -10.08 4.30
CA ILE A 198 4.70 -9.20 5.27
C ILE A 198 5.16 -7.74 5.10
N GLU A 199 6.45 -7.50 4.82
CA GLU A 199 6.96 -6.15 4.55
C GLU A 199 6.22 -5.47 3.39
N GLY A 200 5.79 -6.26 2.39
CA GLY A 200 4.96 -5.76 1.30
C GLY A 200 3.61 -5.17 1.74
N TYR A 201 3.08 -5.52 2.92
CA TYR A 201 1.90 -4.85 3.49
C TYR A 201 2.17 -3.36 3.76
N GLY A 202 3.40 -3.02 4.09
CA GLY A 202 3.82 -1.64 4.34
C GLY A 202 3.60 -0.70 3.16
N THR A 203 3.57 -1.20 1.91
CA THR A 203 3.23 -0.36 0.74
C THR A 203 1.79 0.12 0.76
N MET A 204 0.87 -0.62 1.42
CA MET A 204 -0.58 -0.40 1.47
C MET A 204 -1.29 -0.57 0.11
N ASP A 205 -0.58 -1.07 -0.91
CA ASP A 205 -1.11 -1.14 -2.28
C ASP A 205 -2.26 -2.15 -2.44
N ALA A 206 -2.26 -3.26 -1.70
CA ALA A 206 -3.34 -4.25 -1.81
C ALA A 206 -4.69 -3.69 -1.35
N ILE A 207 -4.70 -2.94 -0.26
CA ILE A 207 -5.91 -2.26 0.21
C ILE A 207 -6.24 -1.04 -0.66
N ALA A 208 -5.22 -0.33 -1.17
CA ALA A 208 -5.41 0.73 -2.15
C ALA A 208 -6.00 0.21 -3.48
N GLY A 209 -5.61 -1.00 -3.92
CA GLY A 209 -6.16 -1.65 -5.12
C GLY A 209 -7.67 -1.85 -5.04
N LEU A 210 -8.18 -2.29 -3.90
CA LEU A 210 -9.62 -2.38 -3.64
C LEU A 210 -10.32 -1.02 -3.67
N ALA A 211 -9.66 0.04 -3.20
CA ALA A 211 -10.22 1.39 -3.22
C ALA A 211 -10.18 2.02 -4.62
N PHE A 212 -9.13 1.74 -5.40
CA PHE A 212 -8.91 2.36 -6.70
C PHE A 212 -9.60 1.65 -7.87
N GLY A 213 -10.08 0.42 -7.65
CA GLY A 213 -10.70 -0.39 -8.70
C GLY A 213 -11.81 0.34 -9.45
N ILE A 214 -12.68 1.07 -8.74
CA ILE A 214 -13.77 1.83 -9.37
C ILE A 214 -13.25 2.96 -10.27
N VAL A 215 -12.18 3.65 -9.86
CA VAL A 215 -11.59 4.74 -10.65
C VAL A 215 -11.05 4.22 -11.98
N VAL A 216 -10.40 3.05 -11.96
CA VAL A 216 -9.88 2.40 -13.18
C VAL A 216 -11.02 1.96 -14.10
N ILE A 217 -12.09 1.40 -13.55
CA ILE A 217 -13.30 1.02 -14.29
C ILE A 217 -13.91 2.24 -14.97
N ASP A 218 -14.06 3.36 -14.26
CA ASP A 218 -14.59 4.60 -14.81
C ASP A 218 -13.72 5.17 -15.94
N VAL A 219 -12.40 5.06 -15.84
CA VAL A 219 -11.48 5.46 -16.91
C VAL A 219 -11.70 4.60 -18.15
N ILE A 220 -11.85 3.27 -18.01
CA ILE A 220 -12.09 2.34 -19.10
C ILE A 220 -13.45 2.60 -19.75
N ARG A 221 -14.50 2.82 -18.95
CA ARG A 221 -15.84 3.19 -19.46
C ARG A 221 -15.83 4.48 -20.26
N ARG A 222 -15.11 5.50 -19.81
CA ARG A 222 -14.94 6.77 -20.55
C ARG A 222 -14.19 6.61 -21.87
N MET A 223 -13.43 5.52 -22.06
CA MET A 223 -12.81 5.14 -23.33
C MET A 223 -13.76 4.38 -24.27
N GLY A 224 -15.01 4.18 -23.84
CA GLY A 224 -16.09 3.60 -24.64
C GLY A 224 -16.11 2.07 -24.60
N VAL A 225 -15.70 1.46 -23.49
CA VAL A 225 -15.91 0.02 -23.21
C VAL A 225 -17.07 -0.08 -22.22
N ASP A 226 -18.20 -0.63 -22.67
CA ASP A 226 -19.45 -0.69 -21.87
C ASP A 226 -19.77 -2.10 -21.38
N ASN A 227 -19.15 -3.14 -21.95
CA ASN A 227 -19.35 -4.52 -21.54
C ASN A 227 -18.53 -4.85 -20.32
N ASP A 228 -19.16 -5.32 -19.24
CA ASP A 228 -18.53 -5.55 -17.95
C ASP A 228 -17.44 -6.65 -17.99
N ASP A 229 -17.60 -7.70 -18.81
CA ASP A 229 -16.56 -8.74 -18.97
C ASP A 229 -15.35 -8.19 -19.71
N ALA A 230 -15.55 -7.34 -20.72
CA ALA A 230 -14.46 -6.64 -21.42
C ALA A 230 -13.74 -5.66 -20.48
N ILE A 231 -14.47 -4.94 -19.64
CA ILE A 231 -13.90 -4.07 -18.59
C ILE A 231 -13.02 -4.89 -17.65
N ALA A 232 -13.51 -6.02 -17.15
CA ALA A 232 -12.75 -6.87 -16.23
C ALA A 232 -11.43 -7.38 -16.86
N GLU A 233 -11.47 -7.78 -18.14
CA GLU A 233 -10.28 -8.21 -18.90
C GLU A 233 -9.30 -7.05 -19.13
N ASP A 234 -9.82 -5.86 -19.48
CA ASP A 234 -8.99 -4.68 -19.70
C ASP A 234 -8.38 -4.14 -18.39
N VAL A 235 -9.08 -4.23 -17.26
CA VAL A 235 -8.56 -3.95 -15.91
C VAL A 235 -7.40 -4.89 -15.60
N LEU A 236 -7.59 -6.21 -15.78
CA LEU A 236 -6.55 -7.20 -15.48
C LEU A 236 -5.33 -7.01 -16.38
N SER A 237 -5.53 -6.85 -17.70
CA SER A 237 -4.42 -6.68 -18.64
C SER A 237 -3.64 -5.38 -18.43
N SER A 238 -4.32 -4.28 -18.10
CA SER A 238 -3.65 -3.01 -17.73
C SER A 238 -2.97 -3.11 -16.37
N GLY A 239 -3.58 -3.83 -15.41
CA GLY A 239 -2.99 -4.14 -14.12
C GLY A 239 -1.69 -4.92 -14.23
N LEU A 240 -1.63 -5.93 -15.11
CA LEU A 240 -0.40 -6.71 -15.35
C LEU A 240 0.72 -5.84 -15.91
N LEU A 241 0.44 -4.89 -16.80
CA LEU A 241 1.44 -3.94 -17.29
C LEU A 241 1.95 -3.02 -16.16
N THR A 242 1.04 -2.53 -15.31
CA THR A 242 1.41 -1.77 -14.10
C THR A 242 2.29 -2.59 -13.18
N GLY A 243 1.89 -3.83 -12.92
CA GLY A 243 2.64 -4.74 -12.03
C GLY A 243 4.02 -5.08 -12.54
N ALA A 244 4.17 -5.28 -13.84
CA ALA A 244 5.50 -5.52 -14.43
C ALA A 244 6.44 -4.32 -14.19
N LEU A 245 5.94 -3.08 -14.35
CA LEU A 245 6.71 -1.88 -14.07
C LEU A 245 7.04 -1.75 -12.57
N MET A 246 6.05 -1.97 -11.69
CA MET A 246 6.27 -1.93 -10.23
C MET A 246 7.27 -2.99 -9.78
N ALA A 247 7.13 -4.22 -10.27
CA ALA A 247 8.05 -5.31 -9.94
C ALA A 247 9.50 -4.99 -10.37
N LEU A 248 9.68 -4.45 -11.57
CA LEU A 248 11.00 -4.02 -12.04
C LEU A 248 11.63 -2.98 -11.11
N ILE A 249 10.86 -1.94 -10.73
CA ILE A 249 11.32 -0.89 -9.84
C ILE A 249 11.68 -1.47 -8.47
N TYR A 250 10.85 -2.36 -7.92
CA TYR A 250 11.09 -2.97 -6.62
C TYR A 250 12.32 -3.88 -6.61
N VAL A 251 12.49 -4.72 -7.62
CA VAL A 251 13.69 -5.57 -7.75
C VAL A 251 14.95 -4.71 -7.73
N VAL A 252 14.99 -3.66 -8.54
CA VAL A 252 16.14 -2.74 -8.61
C VAL A 252 16.36 -2.05 -7.27
N SER A 253 15.31 -1.54 -6.64
CA SER A 253 15.39 -0.83 -5.35
C SER A 253 15.88 -1.75 -4.22
N ILE A 254 15.41 -3.00 -4.18
CA ILE A 254 15.84 -3.99 -3.18
C ILE A 254 17.32 -4.33 -3.38
N VAL A 255 17.76 -4.56 -4.62
CA VAL A 255 19.16 -4.85 -4.92
C VAL A 255 20.06 -3.67 -4.53
N VAL A 256 19.69 -2.44 -4.91
CA VAL A 256 20.45 -1.23 -4.54
C VAL A 256 20.46 -1.03 -3.02
N GLY A 257 19.33 -1.28 -2.36
CA GLY A 257 19.25 -1.26 -0.89
C GLY A 257 20.23 -2.24 -0.23
N ALA A 258 20.30 -3.48 -0.71
CA ALA A 258 21.27 -4.47 -0.22
C ALA A 258 22.72 -4.01 -0.45
N GLN A 259 23.04 -3.58 -1.67
CA GLN A 259 24.39 -3.09 -2.02
C GLN A 259 24.82 -1.87 -1.19
N SER A 260 23.87 -1.02 -0.79
CA SER A 260 24.16 0.19 0.01
C SER A 260 24.74 -0.12 1.39
N ARG A 261 24.53 -1.35 1.90
CA ARG A 261 25.12 -1.83 3.18
C ARG A 261 26.65 -1.92 3.15
N GLY A 262 27.27 -1.92 1.98
CA GLY A 262 28.72 -1.78 1.87
C GLY A 262 29.23 -0.35 2.12
N LEU A 263 28.34 0.64 2.12
CA LEU A 263 28.68 2.06 2.30
C LEU A 263 28.10 2.62 3.60
N PHE A 264 26.94 2.11 4.01
CA PHE A 264 26.17 2.62 5.15
C PHE A 264 25.75 1.49 6.09
N GLU A 265 25.58 1.82 7.34
CA GLU A 265 24.91 0.95 8.31
C GLU A 265 23.43 0.78 7.97
N LEU A 266 22.76 -0.18 8.62
CA LEU A 266 21.33 -0.34 8.51
C LEU A 266 20.61 0.93 8.94
N SER A 267 19.84 1.51 8.03
CA SER A 267 19.10 2.73 8.32
C SER A 267 17.85 2.42 9.15
N GLU A 268 17.37 3.35 9.94
CA GLU A 268 16.15 3.22 10.73
C GLU A 268 14.90 3.03 9.84
N ASN A 269 14.90 3.65 8.68
CA ASN A 269 13.83 3.52 7.69
C ASN A 269 14.35 3.74 6.27
N GLY A 270 13.53 3.36 5.29
CA GLY A 270 13.92 3.47 3.88
C GLY A 270 14.02 4.89 3.33
N GLY A 271 13.43 5.88 4.01
CA GLY A 271 13.58 7.29 3.63
C GLY A 271 15.03 7.77 3.86
N ILE A 272 15.58 7.43 5.02
CA ILE A 272 16.98 7.70 5.35
C ILE A 272 17.91 6.95 4.40
N ALA A 273 17.67 5.65 4.19
CA ALA A 273 18.47 4.83 3.27
C ALA A 273 18.53 5.44 1.86
N LEU A 274 17.38 5.81 1.31
CA LEU A 274 17.29 6.38 -0.03
C LEU A 274 18.01 7.74 -0.14
N THR A 275 17.94 8.54 0.92
CA THR A 275 18.63 9.83 1.00
C THR A 275 20.15 9.65 1.04
N GLN A 276 20.66 8.70 1.84
CA GLN A 276 22.08 8.37 1.90
C GLN A 276 22.61 7.91 0.54
N ILE A 277 21.85 7.03 -0.14
CA ILE A 277 22.19 6.55 -1.49
C ILE A 277 22.24 7.72 -2.47
N ALA A 278 21.23 8.58 -2.50
CA ALA A 278 21.19 9.73 -3.40
C ALA A 278 22.34 10.72 -3.16
N GLY A 279 22.64 11.00 -1.89
CA GLY A 279 23.73 11.87 -1.50
C GLY A 279 25.11 11.33 -1.91
N HIS A 280 25.31 10.01 -1.76
CA HIS A 280 26.56 9.35 -2.13
C HIS A 280 26.81 9.37 -3.65
N TYR A 281 25.82 8.96 -4.45
CA TYR A 281 26.00 8.78 -5.90
C TYR A 281 25.84 10.05 -6.71
N LEU A 282 25.00 10.98 -6.28
CA LEU A 282 24.65 12.18 -7.05
C LEU A 282 24.93 13.50 -6.29
N GLY A 283 25.47 13.40 -5.07
CA GLY A 283 25.82 14.57 -4.24
C GLY A 283 24.62 15.46 -3.93
N GLY A 284 24.86 16.75 -3.69
CA GLY A 284 23.83 17.74 -3.36
C GLY A 284 22.76 17.90 -4.44
N VAL A 285 23.13 17.75 -5.71
CA VAL A 285 22.17 17.79 -6.82
C VAL A 285 21.21 16.61 -6.74
N GLY A 286 21.71 15.41 -6.42
CA GLY A 286 20.89 14.20 -6.22
C GLY A 286 19.90 14.36 -5.07
N LEU A 287 20.35 14.90 -3.95
CA LEU A 287 19.47 15.19 -2.81
C LEU A 287 18.36 16.18 -3.18
N PHE A 288 18.68 17.26 -3.88
CA PHE A 288 17.69 18.24 -4.33
C PHE A 288 16.65 17.61 -5.26
N ILE A 289 17.10 16.84 -6.26
CA ILE A 289 16.22 16.17 -7.22
C ILE A 289 15.34 15.13 -6.51
N LEU A 290 15.92 14.34 -5.61
CA LEU A 290 15.20 13.36 -4.82
C LEU A 290 14.10 14.02 -3.95
N ALA A 291 14.49 15.06 -3.20
CA ALA A 291 13.57 15.83 -2.36
C ALA A 291 12.39 16.39 -3.16
N PHE A 292 12.69 17.04 -4.28
CA PHE A 292 11.69 17.63 -5.15
C PHE A 292 10.73 16.59 -5.72
N THR A 293 11.28 15.53 -6.33
CA THR A 293 10.47 14.52 -7.01
C THR A 293 9.62 13.70 -6.04
N ILE A 294 10.17 13.32 -4.87
CA ILE A 294 9.42 12.61 -3.83
C ILE A 294 8.32 13.50 -3.25
N THR A 295 8.62 14.76 -2.93
CA THR A 295 7.62 15.68 -2.38
C THR A 295 6.43 15.84 -3.33
N PHE A 296 6.67 15.99 -4.62
CA PHE A 296 5.59 16.12 -5.60
C PHE A 296 4.83 14.79 -5.82
N ALA A 297 5.52 13.65 -5.83
CA ALA A 297 4.86 12.34 -5.89
C ALA A 297 3.95 12.12 -4.67
N CYS A 298 4.46 12.42 -3.48
CA CYS A 298 3.71 12.33 -2.23
C CYS A 298 2.55 13.32 -2.16
N LEU A 299 2.74 14.55 -2.64
CA LEU A 299 1.68 15.56 -2.72
C LEU A 299 0.52 15.08 -3.60
N LYS A 300 0.82 14.51 -4.78
CA LYS A 300 -0.17 13.94 -5.68
C LYS A 300 -0.95 12.80 -5.01
N THR A 301 -0.24 11.86 -4.39
CA THR A 301 -0.85 10.73 -3.70
C THR A 301 -1.76 11.21 -2.56
N SER A 302 -1.31 12.17 -1.77
CA SER A 302 -2.13 12.76 -0.68
C SER A 302 -3.39 13.42 -1.20
N ILE A 303 -3.31 14.20 -2.29
CA ILE A 303 -4.47 14.84 -2.93
C ILE A 303 -5.46 13.77 -3.42
N GLY A 304 -4.96 12.73 -4.08
CA GLY A 304 -5.79 11.62 -4.56
C GLY A 304 -6.51 10.88 -3.42
N LEU A 305 -5.78 10.56 -2.35
CA LEU A 305 -6.33 9.86 -1.18
C LEU A 305 -7.34 10.73 -0.41
N VAL A 306 -7.05 12.02 -0.17
CA VAL A 306 -8.02 12.94 0.47
C VAL A 306 -9.30 13.02 -0.37
N THR A 307 -9.16 13.13 -1.69
CA THR A 307 -10.31 13.18 -2.61
C THR A 307 -11.12 11.90 -2.55
N ALA A 308 -10.47 10.74 -2.67
CA ALA A 308 -11.14 9.44 -2.64
C ALA A 308 -11.85 9.17 -1.29
N CYS A 309 -11.19 9.50 -0.18
CA CYS A 309 -11.80 9.41 1.15
C CYS A 309 -13.02 10.35 1.27
N ALA A 310 -12.86 11.62 0.91
CA ALA A 310 -13.93 12.61 1.04
C ALA A 310 -15.16 12.28 0.17
N GLU A 311 -14.95 11.80 -1.06
CA GLU A 311 -16.01 11.32 -1.94
C GLU A 311 -16.74 10.10 -1.37
N THR A 312 -15.99 9.11 -0.90
CA THR A 312 -16.54 7.87 -0.35
C THR A 312 -17.39 8.16 0.90
N PHE A 313 -16.84 8.92 1.84
CA PHE A 313 -17.57 9.25 3.09
C PHE A 313 -18.75 10.20 2.85
N SER A 314 -18.67 11.11 1.90
CA SER A 314 -19.79 11.95 1.50
C SER A 314 -20.93 11.10 0.92
N LYS A 315 -20.63 10.14 0.04
CA LYS A 315 -21.63 9.19 -0.49
C LYS A 315 -22.22 8.31 0.62
N MET A 316 -21.39 7.76 1.52
CA MET A 316 -21.85 6.93 2.63
C MET A 316 -22.78 7.66 3.60
N THR A 317 -22.58 8.97 3.79
CA THR A 317 -23.46 9.82 4.61
C THR A 317 -24.66 10.39 3.84
N ASN A 318 -24.90 9.92 2.61
CA ASN A 318 -25.94 10.43 1.71
C ASN A 318 -25.90 11.97 1.56
N GLY A 319 -24.70 12.55 1.52
CA GLY A 319 -24.49 13.99 1.38
C GLY A 319 -24.80 14.83 2.63
N LYS A 320 -25.18 14.20 3.75
CA LYS A 320 -25.43 14.96 5.02
C LYS A 320 -24.19 15.73 5.47
N ILE A 321 -23.00 15.17 5.26
CA ILE A 321 -21.73 15.86 5.44
C ILE A 321 -21.13 16.06 4.06
N SER A 322 -20.82 17.33 3.74
CA SER A 322 -20.35 17.69 2.40
C SER A 322 -18.96 17.15 2.13
N TYR A 323 -18.65 16.93 0.84
CA TYR A 323 -17.31 16.60 0.37
C TYR A 323 -16.24 17.55 0.97
N ARG A 324 -16.53 18.87 0.94
CA ARG A 324 -15.62 19.89 1.47
C ARG A 324 -15.32 19.71 2.95
N SER A 325 -16.33 19.39 3.77
CA SER A 325 -16.16 19.15 5.20
C SER A 325 -15.31 17.93 5.47
N TRP A 326 -15.54 16.84 4.74
CA TRP A 326 -14.73 15.62 4.83
C TRP A 326 -13.28 15.86 4.39
N ALA A 327 -13.06 16.58 3.28
CA ALA A 327 -11.71 16.89 2.81
C ALA A 327 -10.93 17.73 3.84
N ILE A 328 -11.56 18.72 4.46
CA ILE A 328 -10.95 19.52 5.54
C ILE A 328 -10.63 18.62 6.75
N LEU A 329 -11.60 17.82 7.22
CA LEU A 329 -11.43 16.95 8.38
C LEU A 329 -10.25 15.98 8.18
N PHE A 330 -10.21 15.27 7.05
CA PHE A 330 -9.15 14.31 6.77
C PHE A 330 -7.79 14.98 6.62
N THR A 331 -7.73 16.17 6.00
CA THR A 331 -6.47 16.90 5.85
C THR A 331 -5.93 17.38 7.21
N VAL A 332 -6.77 17.97 8.04
CA VAL A 332 -6.38 18.45 9.39
C VAL A 332 -5.96 17.30 10.28
N PHE A 333 -6.69 16.18 10.23
CA PHE A 333 -6.35 14.99 11.01
C PHE A 333 -5.00 14.41 10.55
N SER A 334 -4.79 14.28 9.22
CA SER A 334 -3.53 13.80 8.65
C SER A 334 -2.34 14.71 9.01
N PHE A 335 -2.56 16.03 9.03
CA PHE A 335 -1.56 16.99 9.50
C PHE A 335 -1.18 16.72 10.97
N ALA A 336 -2.15 16.52 11.85
CA ALA A 336 -1.88 16.21 13.25
C ALA A 336 -1.07 14.92 13.39
N VAL A 337 -1.50 13.85 12.69
CA VAL A 337 -0.80 12.54 12.73
C VAL A 337 0.61 12.64 12.14
N SER A 338 0.85 13.42 11.08
CA SER A 338 2.18 13.51 10.47
C SER A 338 3.26 14.02 11.43
N ASN A 339 2.87 14.75 12.47
CA ASN A 339 3.83 15.32 13.43
C ASN A 339 4.36 14.33 14.47
N ILE A 340 3.95 13.06 14.43
CA ILE A 340 4.60 11.99 15.23
C ILE A 340 5.89 11.45 14.55
N GLY A 341 6.16 11.83 13.30
CA GLY A 341 7.34 11.41 12.55
C GLY A 341 7.17 10.12 11.75
N LEU A 342 8.09 9.87 10.80
CA LEU A 342 7.99 8.77 9.85
C LEU A 342 8.08 7.40 10.51
N SER A 343 9.09 7.17 11.36
CA SER A 343 9.32 5.88 12.02
C SER A 343 8.13 5.47 12.88
N ALA A 344 7.57 6.41 13.65
CA ALA A 344 6.39 6.14 14.48
C ALA A 344 5.15 5.81 13.62
N ILE A 345 4.93 6.53 12.50
CA ILE A 345 3.82 6.20 11.58
C ILE A 345 3.97 4.79 11.02
N ILE A 346 5.18 4.38 10.64
CA ILE A 346 5.45 3.02 10.16
C ILE A 346 5.14 2.02 11.28
N GLU A 347 5.70 2.19 12.47
CA GLU A 347 5.52 1.29 13.61
C GLU A 347 4.05 1.09 13.98
N TYR A 348 3.28 2.19 14.14
CA TYR A 348 1.86 2.10 14.50
C TYR A 348 0.96 1.63 13.35
N SER A 349 1.43 1.70 12.10
CA SER A 349 0.66 1.16 10.97
C SER A 349 0.70 -0.37 10.90
N ILE A 350 1.78 -1.02 11.36
CA ILE A 350 1.98 -2.47 11.27
C ILE A 350 0.82 -3.26 11.89
N PRO A 351 0.39 -3.04 13.14
CA PRO A 351 -0.72 -3.77 13.75
C PRO A 351 -2.03 -3.62 12.98
N MET A 352 -2.30 -2.40 12.47
CA MET A 352 -3.49 -2.14 11.67
C MET A 352 -3.43 -2.88 10.34
N LEU A 353 -2.26 -2.96 9.71
CA LEU A 353 -2.08 -3.72 8.47
C LEU A 353 -2.24 -5.23 8.72
N MET A 354 -1.70 -5.76 9.83
CA MET A 354 -1.92 -7.16 10.22
C MET A 354 -3.40 -7.46 10.45
N LEU A 355 -4.19 -6.48 10.87
CA LEU A 355 -5.63 -6.63 11.08
C LEU A 355 -6.42 -6.60 9.76
N ILE A 356 -6.06 -5.69 8.81
CA ILE A 356 -6.91 -5.40 7.64
C ILE A 356 -6.50 -6.18 6.38
N TYR A 357 -5.21 -6.55 6.23
CA TYR A 357 -4.74 -7.26 5.05
C TYR A 357 -5.31 -8.67 4.91
N PRO A 358 -5.38 -9.50 5.97
CA PRO A 358 -5.99 -10.82 5.89
C PRO A 358 -7.42 -10.80 5.33
N PRO A 359 -8.38 -10.02 5.88
CA PRO A 359 -9.73 -9.94 5.32
C PRO A 359 -9.77 -9.29 3.93
N ALA A 360 -8.86 -8.36 3.60
CA ALA A 360 -8.76 -7.80 2.26
C ALA A 360 -8.35 -8.87 1.23
N ILE A 361 -7.30 -9.65 1.54
CA ILE A 361 -6.83 -10.75 0.69
C ILE A 361 -7.91 -11.82 0.55
N ALA A 362 -8.55 -12.24 1.66
CA ALA A 362 -9.63 -13.20 1.62
C ALA A 362 -10.79 -12.71 0.75
N LEU A 363 -11.16 -11.44 0.84
CA LEU A 363 -12.22 -10.85 0.02
C LEU A 363 -11.84 -10.82 -1.48
N ILE A 364 -10.59 -10.50 -1.81
CA ILE A 364 -10.06 -10.56 -3.18
C ILE A 364 -10.16 -11.99 -3.72
N LEU A 365 -9.68 -12.97 -2.97
CA LEU A 365 -9.72 -14.37 -3.38
C LEU A 365 -11.16 -14.87 -3.57
N LEU A 366 -12.06 -14.53 -2.64
CA LEU A 366 -13.49 -14.86 -2.76
C LEU A 366 -14.16 -14.21 -3.98
N ALA A 367 -13.69 -13.01 -4.41
CA ALA A 367 -14.18 -12.38 -5.61
C ALA A 367 -13.90 -13.24 -6.87
N PHE A 368 -12.69 -13.77 -7.01
CA PHE A 368 -12.31 -14.65 -8.11
C PHE A 368 -12.93 -16.04 -8.03
N LEU A 369 -13.04 -16.59 -6.82
CA LEU A 369 -13.65 -17.89 -6.60
C LEU A 369 -15.19 -17.84 -6.63
N GLY A 370 -15.79 -16.66 -6.66
CA GLY A 370 -17.23 -16.43 -6.55
C GLY A 370 -18.07 -17.21 -7.54
N LYS A 371 -17.57 -17.40 -8.77
CA LYS A 371 -18.26 -18.21 -9.81
C LYS A 371 -18.48 -19.68 -9.37
N PHE A 372 -17.58 -20.28 -8.61
CA PHE A 372 -17.67 -21.67 -8.16
C PHE A 372 -18.76 -21.90 -7.10
N PHE A 373 -19.09 -20.87 -6.35
CA PHE A 373 -20.14 -20.93 -5.33
C PHE A 373 -21.30 -19.94 -5.57
N ALA A 374 -21.43 -19.42 -6.80
CA ALA A 374 -22.47 -18.48 -7.22
C ALA A 374 -22.59 -17.25 -6.30
N HIS A 375 -21.48 -16.78 -5.77
CA HIS A 375 -21.40 -15.68 -4.81
C HIS A 375 -22.29 -15.85 -3.57
N ASP A 376 -22.50 -17.10 -3.12
CA ASP A 376 -23.33 -17.39 -1.95
C ASP A 376 -22.80 -16.67 -0.70
N ARG A 377 -23.70 -15.95 -0.04
CA ARG A 377 -23.38 -15.13 1.14
C ARG A 377 -22.83 -15.94 2.31
N THR A 378 -23.28 -17.19 2.47
CA THR A 378 -22.83 -18.05 3.57
C THR A 378 -21.33 -18.33 3.48
N VAL A 379 -20.81 -18.54 2.26
CA VAL A 379 -19.38 -18.77 2.03
C VAL A 379 -18.58 -17.52 2.38
N TYR A 380 -19.05 -16.34 1.97
CA TYR A 380 -18.42 -15.07 2.35
C TYR A 380 -18.36 -14.89 3.87
N ILE A 381 -19.50 -15.08 4.56
CA ILE A 381 -19.58 -14.89 6.01
C ILE A 381 -18.64 -15.87 6.75
N ALA A 382 -18.71 -17.17 6.43
CA ALA A 382 -17.91 -18.18 7.12
C ALA A 382 -16.40 -17.93 6.94
N THR A 383 -15.97 -17.61 5.71
CA THR A 383 -14.58 -17.28 5.44
C THR A 383 -14.13 -16.04 6.22
N MET A 384 -14.95 -14.97 6.23
CA MET A 384 -14.61 -13.74 6.94
C MET A 384 -14.54 -13.93 8.44
N ILE A 385 -15.44 -14.74 9.05
CA ILE A 385 -15.37 -15.05 10.47
C ILE A 385 -14.06 -15.73 10.82
N GLY A 386 -13.67 -16.78 10.07
CA GLY A 386 -12.38 -17.46 10.29
C GLY A 386 -11.18 -16.51 10.12
N THR A 387 -11.21 -15.68 9.08
CA THR A 387 -10.12 -14.73 8.79
C THR A 387 -9.96 -13.68 9.91
N TRP A 388 -11.06 -13.04 10.33
CA TRP A 388 -11.03 -12.01 11.38
C TRP A 388 -10.64 -12.57 12.74
N ALA A 389 -11.15 -13.76 13.07
CA ALA A 389 -10.83 -14.41 14.35
C ALA A 389 -9.32 -14.62 14.54
N ALA A 390 -8.59 -14.91 13.46
CA ALA A 390 -7.14 -15.08 13.52
C ALA A 390 -6.36 -13.78 13.28
N ALA A 391 -6.82 -12.90 12.39
CA ALA A 391 -6.18 -11.62 12.12
C ALA A 391 -6.07 -10.71 13.37
N ILE A 392 -7.03 -10.84 14.30
CA ILE A 392 -6.97 -10.14 15.59
C ILE A 392 -5.72 -10.55 16.39
N PHE A 393 -5.34 -11.82 16.38
CA PHE A 393 -4.13 -12.28 17.09
C PHE A 393 -2.85 -11.84 16.38
N ASP A 394 -2.82 -11.85 15.04
CA ASP A 394 -1.68 -11.29 14.29
C ASP A 394 -1.50 -9.79 14.60
N CYS A 395 -2.61 -9.04 14.70
CA CYS A 395 -2.60 -7.65 15.14
C CYS A 395 -2.06 -7.50 16.59
N MET A 396 -2.58 -8.30 17.54
CA MET A 396 -2.15 -8.26 18.96
C MET A 396 -0.64 -8.48 19.08
N LYS A 397 -0.09 -9.45 18.35
CA LYS A 397 1.34 -9.80 18.35
C LYS A 397 2.22 -8.65 17.87
N THR A 398 1.73 -7.83 16.96
CA THR A 398 2.51 -6.74 16.34
C THR A 398 2.32 -5.37 17.01
N LEU A 399 1.47 -5.28 18.05
CA LEU A 399 1.35 -4.05 18.84
C LEU A 399 2.67 -3.71 19.53
N PRO A 400 2.99 -2.41 19.74
CA PRO A 400 4.14 -2.01 20.52
C PRO A 400 4.15 -2.64 21.92
N ALA A 401 5.33 -3.05 22.41
CA ALA A 401 5.48 -3.76 23.68
C ALA A 401 4.77 -3.10 24.88
N PRO A 402 4.82 -1.75 25.06
CA PRO A 402 4.08 -1.11 26.15
C PRO A 402 2.57 -1.34 26.08
N VAL A 403 2.01 -1.40 24.86
CA VAL A 403 0.58 -1.63 24.63
C VAL A 403 0.21 -3.09 24.92
N GLN A 404 1.06 -4.04 24.50
CA GLN A 404 0.86 -5.46 24.81
C GLN A 404 0.84 -5.70 26.32
N ILE A 405 1.77 -5.10 27.07
CA ILE A 405 1.86 -5.20 28.53
C ILE A 405 0.60 -4.58 29.18
N ALA A 406 0.22 -3.38 28.77
CA ALA A 406 -0.94 -2.67 29.32
C ALA A 406 -2.27 -3.42 29.11
N LEU A 407 -2.40 -4.15 28.00
CA LEU A 407 -3.58 -4.91 27.65
C LEU A 407 -3.48 -6.39 28.06
N HIS A 408 -2.41 -6.81 28.73
CA HIS A 408 -2.18 -8.21 29.16
C HIS A 408 -2.33 -9.22 28.03
N LEU A 409 -1.69 -8.96 26.86
CA LEU A 409 -1.85 -9.76 25.66
C LEU A 409 -1.00 -11.03 25.60
N ASP A 410 -0.13 -11.28 26.58
CA ASP A 410 0.78 -12.45 26.59
C ASP A 410 0.00 -13.78 26.47
N ALA A 411 -1.09 -13.94 27.23
CA ALA A 411 -1.90 -15.17 27.22
C ALA A 411 -2.62 -15.40 25.88
N PRO A 412 -3.34 -14.42 25.28
CA PRO A 412 -3.90 -14.55 23.95
C PRO A 412 -2.86 -14.84 22.86
N ILE A 413 -1.71 -14.17 22.88
CA ILE A 413 -0.62 -14.38 21.92
C ILE A 413 -0.04 -15.79 22.06
N ALA A 414 0.23 -16.25 23.28
CA ALA A 414 0.71 -17.63 23.55
C ALA A 414 -0.31 -18.68 23.09
N PHE A 415 -1.61 -18.46 23.34
CA PHE A 415 -2.67 -19.33 22.86
C PHE A 415 -2.65 -19.43 21.32
N ALA A 416 -2.57 -18.29 20.63
CA ALA A 416 -2.51 -18.26 19.17
C ALA A 416 -1.25 -18.95 18.63
N ALA A 417 -0.09 -18.74 19.26
CA ALA A 417 1.16 -19.38 18.89
C ALA A 417 1.13 -20.90 19.01
N ALA A 418 0.37 -21.43 19.99
CA ALA A 418 0.22 -22.87 20.17
C ALA A 418 -0.79 -23.53 19.21
N HIS A 419 -1.75 -22.76 18.67
CA HIS A 419 -2.89 -23.35 17.94
C HIS A 419 -3.00 -22.89 16.47
N LEU A 420 -2.37 -21.76 16.09
CA LEU A 420 -2.47 -21.24 14.73
C LEU A 420 -1.18 -21.54 13.96
N PRO A 421 -1.21 -22.41 12.94
CA PRO A 421 -0.07 -22.64 12.07
C PRO A 421 0.37 -21.33 11.39
N LEU A 422 1.68 -21.17 11.19
CA LEU A 422 2.29 -19.97 10.58
C LEU A 422 2.04 -18.67 11.35
N PHE A 423 1.60 -18.74 12.60
CA PHE A 423 1.43 -17.54 13.43
C PHE A 423 2.77 -16.84 13.70
N ASP A 424 3.86 -17.61 13.85
CA ASP A 424 5.23 -17.08 13.92
C ASP A 424 5.61 -16.23 12.70
N LYS A 425 5.05 -16.53 11.54
CA LYS A 425 5.23 -15.82 10.25
C LYS A 425 4.21 -14.70 9.99
N ASN A 426 3.37 -14.35 10.97
CA ASN A 426 2.25 -13.40 10.82
C ASN A 426 1.23 -13.81 9.73
N LEU A 427 1.04 -15.10 9.55
CA LEU A 427 0.10 -15.73 8.62
C LEU A 427 -0.85 -16.68 9.31
N GLY A 428 -1.07 -16.50 10.62
CA GLY A 428 -1.97 -17.35 11.43
C GLY A 428 -3.40 -17.39 10.90
N TRP A 429 -3.81 -16.39 10.13
CA TRP A 429 -5.14 -16.28 9.54
C TRP A 429 -5.42 -17.24 8.38
N LEU A 430 -4.38 -17.79 7.70
CA LEU A 430 -4.56 -18.59 6.49
C LEU A 430 -5.41 -19.85 6.73
N LEU A 431 -5.04 -20.66 7.72
CA LEU A 431 -5.76 -21.91 8.01
C LEU A 431 -7.21 -21.64 8.46
N PRO A 432 -7.51 -20.74 9.41
CA PRO A 432 -8.88 -20.37 9.76
C PRO A 432 -9.71 -19.84 8.59
N ALA A 433 -9.10 -19.08 7.66
CA ALA A 433 -9.78 -18.64 6.44
C ALA A 433 -10.18 -19.81 5.53
N VAL A 434 -9.26 -20.77 5.32
CA VAL A 434 -9.51 -21.98 4.52
C VAL A 434 -10.60 -22.87 5.18
N ILE A 435 -10.53 -23.04 6.50
CA ILE A 435 -11.56 -23.78 7.25
C ILE A 435 -12.92 -23.08 7.12
N GLY A 436 -12.95 -21.75 7.27
CA GLY A 436 -14.16 -20.95 7.08
C GLY A 436 -14.74 -21.09 5.67
N PHE A 437 -13.88 -21.08 4.64
CA PHE A 437 -14.30 -21.32 3.26
C PHE A 437 -14.89 -22.71 3.08
N ALA A 438 -14.22 -23.75 3.55
CA ALA A 438 -14.70 -25.14 3.45
C ALA A 438 -16.03 -25.34 4.21
N ALA A 439 -16.15 -24.78 5.42
CA ALA A 439 -17.39 -24.82 6.20
C ALA A 439 -18.54 -24.10 5.47
N GLY A 440 -18.28 -22.93 4.91
CA GLY A 440 -19.26 -22.18 4.10
C GLY A 440 -19.73 -22.98 2.88
N MET A 441 -18.81 -23.65 2.19
CA MET A 441 -19.13 -24.53 1.05
C MET A 441 -19.98 -25.74 1.48
N ALA A 442 -19.64 -26.37 2.61
CA ALA A 442 -20.41 -27.50 3.15
C ALA A 442 -21.85 -27.07 3.54
N ILE A 443 -21.99 -25.94 4.26
CA ILE A 443 -23.32 -25.42 4.64
C ILE A 443 -24.16 -25.11 3.39
N ARG A 444 -23.54 -24.50 2.37
CA ARG A 444 -24.23 -24.24 1.09
C ARG A 444 -24.68 -25.54 0.41
N ALA A 445 -23.84 -26.58 0.42
CA ALA A 445 -24.19 -27.88 -0.19
C ALA A 445 -25.39 -28.56 0.48
N VAL A 446 -25.52 -28.45 1.81
CA VAL A 446 -26.65 -29.00 2.57
C VAL A 446 -27.95 -28.21 2.38
N ARG A 447 -27.85 -26.90 2.00
CA ARG A 447 -29.01 -26.02 1.76
C ARG A 447 -29.60 -26.14 0.33
N LYS A 448 -28.87 -26.73 -0.61
CA LYS A 448 -29.32 -27.04 -1.97
C LYS A 448 -30.02 -28.41 -2.00
#